data_a6f42a326dee114f3b69e80ece50abce
#
_entry.id   a6f42a326dee114f3b69e80ece50abce
#
_cell.length_a   1.000
_cell.length_b   1.000
_cell.length_c   1.000
_cell.angle_alpha   90.00
_cell.angle_beta   90.00
_cell.angle_gamma   90.00
#
_symmetry.space_group_name_H-M   'P 1'
#
loop_
_entity.id
_entity.type
_entity.pdbx_description
1 polymer ?
#
loop_
_entity_poly.entity_id
_entity_poly.type
_entity_poly.pdbx_seq_one_letter_code
_entity_poly.pdbx_strand_id
1 'polypeptide(L)'
;MYRLRTAGFEHYEVSSFARPGFRAQHNPLYWRHANYLGFGPAAHAFWWEEAGPRRWSNVRSLRRYVASLAEDRLPTDAEETLSPATLADEYVLLRLRTSEGLDLSVLRNRYGVDLMARHGARVRAFEEAGWISATRDTIRLTDAGFLVCDALTVALVG
;
A
#
# COMPACT_ATOMS: atom_id res chain seq x y z
N MET A 1 11.28 -17.76 -3.71
CA MET A 1 9.93 -18.15 -3.29
C MET A 1 9.79 -19.66 -3.00
N TYR A 2 10.15 -20.56 -3.92
CA TYR A 2 9.99 -22.02 -3.77
C TYR A 2 10.55 -22.58 -2.45
N ARG A 3 11.83 -22.30 -2.11
CA ARG A 3 12.45 -22.81 -0.87
C ARG A 3 11.73 -22.39 0.40
N LEU A 4 11.22 -21.18 0.49
CA LEU A 4 10.50 -20.68 1.66
C LEU A 4 9.14 -21.37 1.81
N ARG A 5 8.41 -21.58 0.70
CA ARG A 5 7.14 -22.33 0.72
C ARG A 5 7.35 -23.77 1.14
N THR A 6 8.39 -24.45 0.60
CA THR A 6 8.71 -25.83 1.01
C THR A 6 9.09 -25.90 2.51
N ALA A 7 9.59 -24.83 3.08
CA ALA A 7 9.85 -24.71 4.52
C ALA A 7 8.63 -24.25 5.34
N GLY A 8 7.43 -24.19 4.75
CA GLY A 8 6.17 -23.88 5.42
C GLY A 8 5.92 -22.38 5.63
N PHE A 9 6.58 -21.51 4.86
CA PHE A 9 6.30 -20.08 4.90
C PHE A 9 5.28 -19.67 3.84
N GLU A 10 4.37 -18.79 4.22
CA GLU A 10 3.46 -18.09 3.33
C GLU A 10 4.13 -16.84 2.78
N HIS A 11 4.04 -16.60 1.47
CA HIS A 11 4.41 -15.35 0.83
C HIS A 11 3.20 -14.42 0.88
N TYR A 12 3.19 -13.44 1.78
CA TYR A 12 2.01 -12.61 2.01
C TYR A 12 2.14 -11.16 1.51
N GLU A 13 3.36 -10.75 1.13
CA GLU A 13 3.66 -9.47 0.48
C GLU A 13 4.95 -9.62 -0.33
N VAL A 14 5.19 -8.77 -1.32
CA VAL A 14 6.31 -8.83 -2.29
C VAL A 14 7.64 -9.24 -1.67
N SER A 15 7.96 -8.70 -0.48
CA SER A 15 9.25 -8.94 0.21
C SER A 15 9.09 -9.71 1.52
N SER A 16 7.88 -10.13 1.88
CA SER A 16 7.58 -10.62 3.21
C SER A 16 7.03 -12.04 3.22
N PHE A 17 7.65 -12.88 4.04
CA PHE A 17 7.27 -14.27 4.27
C PHE A 17 7.07 -14.50 5.77
N ALA A 18 6.10 -15.34 6.13
CA ALA A 18 5.85 -15.71 7.52
C ALA A 18 5.32 -17.14 7.61
N ARG A 19 5.49 -17.79 8.75
CA ARG A 19 4.72 -19.00 9.06
C ARG A 19 3.25 -18.65 9.27
N PRO A 20 2.31 -19.57 9.02
CA PRO A 20 0.89 -19.34 9.29
C PRO A 20 0.68 -18.81 10.72
N GLY A 21 -0.08 -17.73 10.86
CA GLY A 21 -0.33 -17.06 12.15
C GLY A 21 0.76 -16.08 12.61
N PHE A 22 1.91 -15.97 11.92
CA PHE A 22 3.03 -15.11 12.31
C PHE A 22 3.30 -13.96 11.34
N ARG A 23 2.31 -13.56 10.51
CA ARG A 23 2.43 -12.37 9.67
C ARG A 23 2.62 -11.12 10.53
N ALA A 24 3.43 -10.18 10.05
CA ALA A 24 3.57 -8.89 10.71
C ALA A 24 2.19 -8.22 10.87
N GLN A 25 1.92 -7.66 12.05
CA GLN A 25 0.64 -6.98 12.31
C GLN A 25 0.69 -5.50 11.94
N HIS A 26 1.86 -4.88 12.04
CA HIS A 26 2.02 -3.44 11.79
C HIS A 26 2.00 -3.12 10.29
N ASN A 27 2.79 -3.82 9.46
CA ASN A 27 2.89 -3.53 8.03
C ASN A 27 1.56 -3.60 7.27
N PRO A 28 0.62 -4.53 7.57
CA PRO A 28 -0.69 -4.54 6.94
C PRO A 28 -1.52 -3.27 7.12
N LEU A 29 -1.26 -2.47 8.15
CA LEU A 29 -1.93 -1.18 8.34
C LEU A 29 -1.61 -0.21 7.20
N TYR A 30 -0.36 -0.15 6.75
CA TYR A 30 0.04 0.66 5.59
C TYR A 30 -0.68 0.20 4.33
N TRP A 31 -0.70 -1.12 4.06
CA TRP A 31 -1.30 -1.69 2.85
C TRP A 31 -2.83 -1.54 2.80
N ARG A 32 -3.47 -1.27 3.93
CA ARG A 32 -4.92 -1.04 4.03
C ARG A 32 -5.31 0.43 4.12
N HIS A 33 -4.35 1.35 3.97
CA HIS A 33 -4.57 2.78 4.22
C HIS A 33 -5.20 3.04 5.59
N ALA A 34 -4.76 2.34 6.63
CA ALA A 34 -5.19 2.59 8.00
C ALA A 34 -4.42 3.77 8.58
N ASN A 35 -5.00 4.41 9.59
CA ASN A 35 -4.32 5.46 10.33
C ASN A 35 -3.07 4.91 11.03
N TYR A 36 -1.97 5.66 10.95
CA TYR A 36 -0.76 5.37 11.71
C TYR A 36 -0.02 6.65 12.09
N LEU A 37 0.68 6.61 13.21
CA LEU A 37 1.54 7.67 13.70
C LEU A 37 3.00 7.24 13.65
N GLY A 38 3.84 8.13 13.14
CA GLY A 38 5.29 7.96 13.12
C GLY A 38 5.94 8.71 14.28
N PHE A 39 6.76 8.02 15.06
CA PHE A 39 7.53 8.59 16.16
C PHE A 39 9.01 8.62 15.82
N GLY A 40 9.67 9.72 16.17
CA GLY A 40 11.09 9.93 15.93
C GLY A 40 11.39 10.78 14.70
N PRO A 41 12.70 11.16 14.51
CA PRO A 41 13.13 11.91 13.34
C PRO A 41 12.85 11.19 12.04
N ALA A 42 12.46 11.95 11.00
CA ALA A 42 12.09 11.46 9.67
C ALA A 42 10.92 10.46 9.63
N ALA A 43 10.23 10.20 10.74
CA ALA A 43 9.07 9.30 10.73
C ALA A 43 7.90 9.94 10.00
N HIS A 44 7.16 9.11 9.27
CA HIS A 44 5.95 9.51 8.55
C HIS A 44 4.71 9.08 9.31
N ALA A 45 3.63 9.85 9.16
CA ALA A 45 2.31 9.55 9.70
C ALA A 45 1.24 9.76 8.61
N PHE A 46 0.13 9.04 8.75
CA PHE A 46 -1.02 9.15 7.87
C PHE A 46 -2.30 9.04 8.71
N TRP A 47 -3.24 9.94 8.50
CA TRP A 47 -4.48 9.99 9.26
C TRP A 47 -5.67 10.41 8.39
N TRP A 48 -6.77 9.67 8.51
CA TRP A 48 -8.07 10.04 7.94
C TRP A 48 -8.73 11.06 8.86
N GLU A 49 -8.94 12.28 8.35
CA GLU A 49 -9.67 13.35 9.02
C GLU A 49 -10.99 13.63 8.29
N GLU A 50 -11.90 14.37 8.91
CA GLU A 50 -13.17 14.76 8.27
C GLU A 50 -12.94 15.62 7.02
N ALA A 51 -11.93 16.49 7.05
CA ALA A 51 -11.53 17.35 5.94
C ALA A 51 -10.80 16.61 4.80
N GLY A 52 -10.49 15.33 5.00
CA GLY A 52 -9.72 14.51 4.07
C GLY A 52 -8.47 13.90 4.70
N PRO A 53 -7.83 12.95 4.02
CA PRO A 53 -6.66 12.27 4.56
C PRO A 53 -5.43 13.19 4.53
N ARG A 54 -4.73 13.21 5.63
CA ARG A 54 -3.52 13.99 5.86
C ARG A 54 -2.32 13.08 6.02
N ARG A 55 -1.21 13.46 5.41
CA ARG A 55 0.09 12.82 5.60
C ARG A 55 1.11 13.87 6.01
N TRP A 56 1.98 13.53 6.97
CA TRP A 56 3.06 14.39 7.40
C TRP A 56 4.31 13.61 7.74
N SER A 57 5.43 14.30 7.80
CA SER A 57 6.70 13.74 8.24
C SER A 57 7.31 14.60 9.34
N ASN A 58 8.05 13.97 10.23
CA ASN A 58 8.83 14.65 11.25
C ASN A 58 10.16 15.16 10.66
N VAL A 59 10.71 16.20 11.26
CA VAL A 59 12.04 16.72 10.91
C VAL A 59 13.09 15.63 11.01
N ARG A 60 14.02 15.58 10.04
CA ARG A 60 15.07 14.54 9.96
C ARG A 60 16.15 14.72 11.03
N SER A 61 16.41 15.93 11.44
CA SER A 61 17.44 16.25 12.43
C SER A 61 16.98 15.87 13.84
N LEU A 62 17.68 14.93 14.48
CA LEU A 62 17.42 14.56 15.89
C LEU A 62 17.44 15.77 16.81
N ARG A 63 18.42 16.70 16.61
CA ARG A 63 18.53 17.93 17.42
C ARG A 63 17.28 18.79 17.28
N ARG A 64 16.79 19.01 16.05
CA ARG A 64 15.57 19.80 15.79
C ARG A 64 14.34 19.10 16.33
N TYR A 65 14.27 17.77 16.18
CA TYR A 65 13.18 16.96 16.70
C TYR A 65 13.04 17.12 18.22
N VAL A 66 14.14 16.93 18.97
CA VAL A 66 14.16 17.06 20.43
C VAL A 66 13.87 18.52 20.86
N ALA A 67 14.43 19.50 20.17
CA ALA A 67 14.17 20.91 20.47
C ALA A 67 12.69 21.28 20.29
N SER A 68 12.03 20.81 19.23
CA SER A 68 10.60 21.05 19.03
C SER A 68 9.76 20.46 20.17
N LEU A 69 10.05 19.22 20.58
CA LEU A 69 9.34 18.58 21.69
C LEU A 69 9.59 19.25 23.02
N ALA A 70 10.80 19.76 23.26
CA ALA A 70 11.12 20.52 24.48
C ALA A 70 10.35 21.86 24.57
N GLU A 71 9.89 22.38 23.44
CA GLU A 71 9.06 23.59 23.34
C GLU A 71 7.56 23.26 23.16
N ASP A 72 7.18 22.02 23.44
CA ASP A 72 5.80 21.50 23.35
C ASP A 72 5.18 21.70 21.93
N ARG A 73 6.02 21.62 20.89
CA ARG A 73 5.64 21.76 19.48
C ARG A 73 5.80 20.45 18.74
N LEU A 74 4.86 20.16 17.84
CA LEU A 74 5.00 19.01 16.93
C LEU A 74 6.20 19.22 15.99
N PRO A 75 7.07 18.22 15.86
CA PRO A 75 8.30 18.31 15.06
C PRO A 75 8.03 18.07 13.56
N THR A 76 6.96 18.65 13.02
CA THR A 76 6.54 18.46 11.62
C THR A 76 7.48 19.20 10.68
N ASP A 77 7.94 18.52 9.62
CA ASP A 77 8.78 19.08 8.55
C ASP A 77 7.96 19.35 7.28
N ALA A 78 7.18 18.38 6.85
CA ALA A 78 6.31 18.49 5.69
C ALA A 78 4.93 17.90 5.98
N GLU A 79 3.92 18.47 5.33
CA GLU A 79 2.53 18.07 5.45
C GLU A 79 1.83 18.20 4.10
N GLU A 80 0.96 17.26 3.78
CA GLU A 80 0.12 17.28 2.59
C GLU A 80 -1.26 16.70 2.85
N THR A 81 -2.26 17.26 2.20
CA THR A 81 -3.60 16.65 2.06
C THR A 81 -3.64 15.91 0.73
N LEU A 82 -3.98 14.63 0.76
CA LEU A 82 -3.96 13.78 -0.41
C LEU A 82 -5.25 13.93 -1.22
N SER A 83 -5.10 14.02 -2.54
CA SER A 83 -6.26 14.02 -3.43
C SER A 83 -6.91 12.63 -3.52
N PRO A 84 -8.22 12.52 -3.83
CA PRO A 84 -8.87 11.23 -4.06
C PRO A 84 -8.19 10.39 -5.14
N ALA A 85 -7.66 11.02 -6.19
CA ALA A 85 -6.92 10.34 -7.26
C ALA A 85 -5.62 9.74 -6.74
N THR A 86 -4.81 10.51 -6.00
CA THR A 86 -3.57 10.04 -5.38
C THR A 86 -3.83 8.85 -4.46
N LEU A 87 -4.90 8.92 -3.65
CA LEU A 87 -5.27 7.84 -2.75
C LEU A 87 -5.69 6.57 -3.49
N ALA A 88 -6.41 6.70 -4.61
CA ALA A 88 -6.80 5.57 -5.43
C ALA A 88 -5.56 4.87 -6.00
N ASP A 89 -4.62 5.62 -6.55
CA ASP A 89 -3.38 5.11 -7.12
C ASP A 89 -2.51 4.44 -6.03
N GLU A 90 -2.38 5.06 -4.87
CA GLU A 90 -1.69 4.48 -3.72
C GLU A 90 -2.37 3.19 -3.24
N TYR A 91 -3.70 3.14 -3.20
CA TYR A 91 -4.43 1.93 -2.84
C TYR A 91 -4.15 0.79 -3.83
N VAL A 92 -4.15 1.05 -5.14
CA VAL A 92 -3.77 0.06 -6.15
C VAL A 92 -2.36 -0.45 -5.89
N LEU A 93 -1.38 0.46 -5.72
CA LEU A 93 0.01 0.13 -5.45
C LEU A 93 0.18 -0.73 -4.21
N LEU A 94 -0.42 -0.32 -3.10
CA LEU A 94 -0.27 -0.99 -1.81
C LEU A 94 -0.94 -2.37 -1.80
N ARG A 95 -2.11 -2.50 -2.43
CA ARG A 95 -2.88 -3.75 -2.40
C ARG A 95 -2.33 -4.80 -3.35
N LEU A 96 -1.85 -4.44 -4.53
CA LEU A 96 -1.22 -5.37 -5.46
C LEU A 96 0.04 -6.02 -4.89
N ARG A 97 0.74 -5.35 -3.98
CA ARG A 97 1.91 -5.90 -3.29
C ARG A 97 1.59 -7.04 -2.33
N THR A 98 0.33 -7.27 -2.00
CA THR A 98 -0.10 -8.26 -1.01
C THR A 98 -0.74 -9.49 -1.65
N SER A 99 -0.63 -10.64 -0.99
CA SER A 99 -1.33 -11.87 -1.42
C SER A 99 -2.86 -11.79 -1.30
N GLU A 100 -3.37 -10.83 -0.50
CA GLU A 100 -4.81 -10.56 -0.44
C GLU A 100 -5.30 -9.90 -1.73
N GLY A 101 -4.42 -9.13 -2.39
CA GLY A 101 -4.70 -8.46 -3.64
C GLY A 101 -5.54 -7.19 -3.52
N LEU A 102 -5.82 -6.60 -4.67
CA LEU A 102 -6.62 -5.39 -4.83
C LEU A 102 -8.11 -5.73 -4.80
N ASP A 103 -8.83 -5.16 -3.84
CA ASP A 103 -10.29 -5.25 -3.76
C ASP A 103 -10.90 -4.15 -4.65
N LEU A 104 -11.58 -4.57 -5.72
CA LEU A 104 -12.20 -3.67 -6.70
C LEU A 104 -13.45 -2.97 -6.14
N SER A 105 -14.13 -3.60 -5.17
CA SER A 105 -15.29 -3.00 -4.52
C SER A 105 -14.88 -1.85 -3.61
N VAL A 106 -13.81 -2.03 -2.85
CA VAL A 106 -13.21 -0.97 -2.02
C VAL A 106 -12.70 0.17 -2.89
N LEU A 107 -11.99 -0.14 -3.98
CA LEU A 107 -11.48 0.86 -4.91
C LEU A 107 -12.61 1.73 -5.49
N ARG A 108 -13.73 1.11 -5.86
CA ARG A 108 -14.90 1.82 -6.38
C ARG A 108 -15.64 2.61 -5.30
N ASN A 109 -15.94 1.98 -4.17
CA ASN A 109 -16.82 2.58 -3.17
C ASN A 109 -16.12 3.63 -2.32
N ARG A 110 -14.83 3.44 -2.00
CA ARG A 110 -14.08 4.37 -1.16
C ARG A 110 -13.32 5.43 -1.93
N TYR A 111 -12.79 5.08 -3.12
CA TYR A 111 -11.93 5.95 -3.91
C TYR A 111 -12.58 6.43 -5.21
N GLY A 112 -13.77 5.94 -5.55
CA GLY A 112 -14.53 6.38 -6.73
C GLY A 112 -13.96 5.93 -8.08
N VAL A 113 -13.07 4.92 -8.09
CA VAL A 113 -12.38 4.46 -9.30
C VAL A 113 -12.89 3.08 -9.73
N ASP A 114 -13.39 2.99 -10.96
CA ASP A 114 -13.65 1.72 -11.63
C ASP A 114 -12.46 1.33 -12.49
N LEU A 115 -11.57 0.51 -11.92
CA LEU A 115 -10.36 0.05 -12.59
C LEU A 115 -10.66 -0.75 -13.86
N MET A 116 -11.72 -1.56 -13.85
CA MET A 116 -12.08 -2.38 -15.00
C MET A 116 -12.60 -1.54 -16.17
N ALA A 117 -13.31 -0.46 -15.89
CA ALA A 117 -13.71 0.49 -16.92
C ALA A 117 -12.50 1.21 -17.54
N ARG A 118 -11.49 1.56 -16.73
CA ARG A 118 -10.29 2.27 -17.20
C ARG A 118 -9.26 1.35 -17.86
N HIS A 119 -8.98 0.22 -17.26
CA HIS A 119 -7.83 -0.65 -17.59
C HIS A 119 -8.23 -2.09 -17.88
N GLY A 120 -9.50 -2.41 -18.12
CA GLY A 120 -9.98 -3.79 -18.29
C GLY A 120 -9.27 -4.58 -19.41
N ALA A 121 -8.90 -3.93 -20.52
CA ALA A 121 -8.13 -4.58 -21.58
C ALA A 121 -6.72 -4.98 -21.08
N ARG A 122 -6.08 -4.10 -20.31
CA ARG A 122 -4.75 -4.34 -19.74
C ARG A 122 -4.78 -5.42 -18.66
N VAL A 123 -5.82 -5.43 -17.81
CA VAL A 123 -6.05 -6.48 -16.82
C VAL A 123 -6.17 -7.84 -17.51
N ARG A 124 -6.94 -7.95 -18.59
CA ARG A 124 -7.05 -9.21 -19.36
C ARG A 124 -5.70 -9.65 -19.95
N ALA A 125 -4.95 -8.73 -20.53
CA ALA A 125 -3.62 -9.04 -21.07
C ALA A 125 -2.65 -9.55 -19.98
N PHE A 126 -2.70 -9.00 -18.78
CA PHE A 126 -1.89 -9.47 -17.66
C PHE A 126 -2.34 -10.85 -17.15
N GLU A 127 -3.63 -11.13 -17.19
CA GLU A 127 -4.17 -12.45 -16.84
C GLU A 127 -3.77 -13.51 -17.88
N GLU A 128 -3.89 -13.20 -19.17
CA GLU A 128 -3.41 -14.05 -20.27
C GLU A 128 -1.91 -14.33 -20.21
N ALA A 129 -1.11 -13.34 -19.76
CA ALA A 129 0.31 -13.50 -19.51
C ALA A 129 0.65 -14.31 -18.25
N GLY A 130 -0.36 -14.67 -17.44
CA GLY A 130 -0.19 -15.43 -16.21
C GLY A 130 0.40 -14.63 -15.04
N TRP A 131 0.39 -13.30 -15.11
CA TRP A 131 0.93 -12.45 -14.05
C TRP A 131 -0.07 -12.15 -12.94
N ILE A 132 -1.35 -12.15 -13.28
CA ILE A 132 -2.43 -11.93 -12.31
C ILE A 132 -3.49 -13.03 -12.41
N SER A 133 -4.31 -13.09 -11.36
CA SER A 133 -5.60 -13.78 -11.36
C SER A 133 -6.66 -12.75 -11.00
N ALA A 134 -7.62 -12.56 -11.89
CA ALA A 134 -8.72 -11.61 -11.72
C ALA A 134 -10.04 -12.35 -11.46
N THR A 135 -10.81 -11.84 -10.51
CA THR A 135 -12.20 -12.22 -10.28
C THR A 135 -13.08 -10.99 -10.47
N ARG A 136 -14.40 -11.13 -10.26
CA ARG A 136 -15.31 -9.99 -10.27
C ARG A 136 -14.91 -8.89 -9.27
N ASP A 137 -14.36 -9.28 -8.11
CA ASP A 137 -14.17 -8.39 -6.97
C ASP A 137 -12.71 -8.19 -6.59
N THR A 138 -11.78 -8.99 -7.12
CA THR A 138 -10.37 -8.94 -6.72
C THR A 138 -9.41 -9.18 -7.87
N ILE A 139 -8.25 -8.49 -7.83
CA ILE A 139 -7.07 -8.78 -8.66
C ILE A 139 -5.92 -9.16 -7.73
N ARG A 140 -5.30 -10.32 -7.98
CA ARG A 140 -4.15 -10.83 -7.21
C ARG A 140 -3.00 -11.12 -8.13
N LEU A 141 -1.78 -10.84 -7.67
CA LEU A 141 -0.58 -11.26 -8.36
C LEU A 141 -0.36 -12.77 -8.20
N THR A 142 0.07 -13.42 -9.28
CA THR A 142 0.66 -14.76 -9.23
C THR A 142 2.12 -14.67 -8.75
N ASP A 143 2.79 -15.81 -8.60
CA ASP A 143 4.22 -15.83 -8.30
C ASP A 143 5.06 -15.13 -9.38
N ALA A 144 4.68 -15.28 -10.64
CA ALA A 144 5.30 -14.57 -11.76
C ALA A 144 4.99 -13.07 -11.70
N GLY A 145 3.76 -12.69 -11.34
CA GLY A 145 3.34 -11.30 -11.17
C GLY A 145 4.09 -10.58 -10.05
N PHE A 146 4.39 -11.25 -8.95
CA PHE A 146 5.18 -10.65 -7.87
C PHE A 146 6.59 -10.22 -8.32
N LEU A 147 7.18 -10.90 -9.30
CA LEU A 147 8.50 -10.54 -9.83
C LEU A 147 8.49 -9.25 -10.66
N VAL A 148 7.33 -8.87 -11.17
CA VAL A 148 7.12 -7.69 -12.03
C VAL A 148 6.08 -6.72 -11.45
N CYS A 149 5.84 -6.81 -10.15
CA CYS A 149 4.79 -6.07 -9.43
C CYS A 149 4.80 -4.57 -9.73
N ASP A 150 5.98 -3.93 -9.67
CA ASP A 150 6.10 -2.48 -9.86
C ASP A 150 5.69 -2.08 -11.29
N ALA A 151 6.09 -2.85 -12.31
CA ALA A 151 5.70 -2.60 -13.70
C ALA A 151 4.19 -2.76 -13.92
N LEU A 152 3.57 -3.81 -13.32
CA LEU A 152 2.12 -4.02 -13.39
C LEU A 152 1.36 -2.89 -12.70
N THR A 153 1.85 -2.47 -11.54
CA THR A 153 1.23 -1.38 -10.79
C THR A 153 1.27 -0.07 -11.55
N VAL A 154 2.47 0.33 -12.04
CA VAL A 154 2.61 1.57 -12.86
C VAL A 154 1.68 1.55 -14.07
N ALA A 155 1.46 0.39 -14.66
CA ALA A 155 0.56 0.25 -15.79
C ALA A 155 -0.95 0.37 -15.43
N LEU A 156 -1.33 0.25 -14.17
CA LEU A 156 -2.72 0.30 -13.69
C LEU A 156 -3.05 1.59 -12.92
N VAL A 157 -2.09 2.47 -12.68
CA VAL A 157 -2.29 3.80 -12.06
C VAL A 157 -2.20 4.90 -13.13
N GLY A 158 -2.89 6.03 -12.94
CA GLY A 158 -2.91 7.18 -13.87
C GLY A 158 -4.20 7.32 -14.62
#